data_78845181c2cb191316da960e6c23daee
#
_entry.id   78845181c2cb191316da960e6c23daee
#
_cell.length_a   1.000
_cell.length_b   1.000
_cell.length_c   1.000
_cell.angle_alpha   90.00
_cell.angle_beta   90.00
_cell.angle_gamma   90.00
#
_symmetry.space_group_name_H-M   'P 1'
#
loop_
_entity.id
_entity.type
_entity.pdbx_description
1 polymer ?
#
loop_
_entity_poly.entity_id
_entity_poly.type
_entity_poly.pdbx_seq_one_letter_code
_entity_poly.pdbx_strand_id
1 'polypeptide(L)'
;AVDGLYLGGGYPELHAAKLAANCTMRDSVRAAVQGGLPTVAECGGFLYLHRTLNGCPMAGVLDADARMTEKLQPFGYVTLTAQRDNLLCCAGETLRAHEFHYAQSDDAGYAFRAEKPNGRAWDCIHASETLYAGFPHLYFGAAAPVAENFVRKCAEWRDRR
;
A
#
# COMPACT_ATOMS: atom_id res chain seq x y z
N ALA A 1 -11.36 -18.04 -5.27
CA ALA A 1 -10.91 -17.57 -3.96
C ALA A 1 -9.39 -17.41 -4.01
N VAL A 2 -8.85 -16.37 -3.38
CA VAL A 2 -7.40 -16.10 -3.26
C VAL A 2 -7.04 -16.07 -1.78
N ASP A 3 -5.78 -16.31 -1.47
CA ASP A 3 -5.30 -16.40 -0.08
C ASP A 3 -4.61 -15.11 0.38
N GLY A 4 -4.27 -14.23 -0.56
CA GLY A 4 -3.72 -12.90 -0.34
C GLY A 4 -3.80 -12.06 -1.59
N LEU A 5 -3.59 -10.76 -1.46
CA LEU A 5 -3.66 -9.80 -2.56
C LEU A 5 -2.39 -8.95 -2.59
N TYR A 6 -1.72 -8.92 -3.73
CA TYR A 6 -0.62 -7.99 -3.98
C TYR A 6 -1.00 -7.06 -5.13
N LEU A 7 -1.16 -5.78 -4.80
CA LEU A 7 -1.41 -4.69 -5.75
C LEU A 7 -0.11 -3.91 -5.93
N GLY A 8 0.65 -4.24 -6.95
CA GLY A 8 1.92 -3.59 -7.25
C GLY A 8 1.78 -2.17 -7.78
N GLY A 9 2.92 -1.55 -8.04
CA GLY A 9 2.99 -0.26 -8.69
C GLY A 9 2.42 -0.27 -10.11
N GLY A 10 2.12 0.90 -10.62
CA GLY A 10 1.54 1.10 -11.95
C GLY A 10 1.04 2.52 -12.10
N TYR A 11 0.28 2.76 -13.17
CA TYR A 11 -0.25 4.07 -13.53
C TYR A 11 -1.77 4.03 -13.61
N PRO A 12 -2.49 3.89 -12.46
CA PRO A 12 -3.94 3.80 -12.44
C PRO A 12 -4.62 5.05 -12.98
N GLU A 13 -3.97 6.21 -12.89
CA GLU A 13 -4.47 7.47 -13.44
C GLU A 13 -4.67 7.43 -14.96
N LEU A 14 -3.88 6.66 -15.70
CA LEU A 14 -4.02 6.47 -17.15
C LEU A 14 -5.25 5.62 -17.51
N HIS A 15 -5.79 4.90 -16.53
CA HIS A 15 -6.92 3.98 -16.68
C HIS A 15 -8.06 4.30 -15.71
N ALA A 16 -8.05 5.46 -15.07
CA ALA A 16 -8.96 5.80 -13.98
C ALA A 16 -10.43 5.60 -14.34
N ALA A 17 -10.86 6.02 -15.54
CA ALA A 17 -12.24 5.85 -15.99
C ALA A 17 -12.63 4.36 -16.16
N LYS A 18 -11.71 3.52 -16.67
CA LYS A 18 -11.95 2.06 -16.80
C LYS A 18 -12.00 1.37 -15.45
N LEU A 19 -11.10 1.73 -14.55
CA LEU A 19 -11.08 1.23 -13.17
C LEU A 19 -12.35 1.64 -12.43
N ALA A 20 -12.77 2.90 -12.56
CA ALA A 20 -13.98 3.42 -11.97
C ALA A 20 -15.24 2.70 -12.47
N ALA A 21 -15.32 2.39 -13.77
CA ALA A 21 -16.45 1.68 -14.37
C ALA A 21 -16.56 0.21 -13.93
N ASN A 22 -15.46 -0.41 -13.49
CA ASN A 22 -15.46 -1.81 -13.03
C ASN A 22 -15.92 -1.90 -11.56
N CYS A 23 -17.20 -1.59 -11.31
CA CYS A 23 -17.79 -1.59 -9.98
C CYS A 23 -17.64 -2.95 -9.29
N THR A 24 -17.89 -4.05 -10.01
CA THR A 24 -17.80 -5.42 -9.46
C THR A 24 -16.41 -5.71 -8.89
N MET A 25 -15.34 -5.35 -9.61
CA MET A 25 -13.98 -5.57 -9.14
C MET A 25 -13.66 -4.67 -7.93
N ARG A 26 -14.05 -3.39 -7.99
CA ARG A 26 -13.84 -2.45 -6.87
C ARG A 26 -14.51 -2.95 -5.59
N ASP A 27 -15.76 -3.38 -5.70
CA ASP A 27 -16.54 -3.90 -4.56
C ASP A 27 -15.95 -5.22 -4.03
N SER A 28 -15.50 -6.12 -4.94
CA SER A 28 -14.83 -7.36 -4.56
C SER A 28 -13.52 -7.11 -3.80
N VAL A 29 -12.68 -6.18 -4.29
CA VAL A 29 -11.42 -5.80 -3.61
C VAL A 29 -11.71 -5.17 -2.26
N ARG A 30 -12.66 -4.23 -2.20
CA ARG A 30 -13.06 -3.60 -0.94
C ARG A 30 -13.51 -4.63 0.08
N ALA A 31 -14.44 -5.49 -0.31
CA ALA A 31 -14.97 -6.52 0.58
C ALA A 31 -13.88 -7.48 1.06
N ALA A 32 -12.97 -7.90 0.18
CA ALA A 32 -11.88 -8.80 0.54
C ALA A 32 -10.92 -8.16 1.55
N VAL A 33 -10.46 -6.93 1.28
CA VAL A 33 -9.51 -6.22 2.17
C VAL A 33 -10.16 -5.89 3.51
N GLN A 34 -11.39 -5.36 3.52
CA GLN A 34 -12.14 -5.09 4.75
C GLN A 34 -12.48 -6.36 5.53
N GLY A 35 -12.62 -7.49 4.82
CA GLY A 35 -12.79 -8.82 5.41
C GLY A 35 -11.51 -9.40 6.03
N GLY A 36 -10.36 -8.71 5.90
CA GLY A 36 -9.09 -9.11 6.48
C GLY A 36 -8.22 -9.99 5.59
N LEU A 37 -8.49 -10.05 4.27
CA LEU A 37 -7.57 -10.71 3.34
C LEU A 37 -6.20 -10.05 3.40
N PRO A 38 -5.10 -10.80 3.66
CA PRO A 38 -3.77 -10.23 3.68
C PRO A 38 -3.46 -9.50 2.37
N THR A 39 -3.17 -8.20 2.48
CA THR A 39 -3.05 -7.32 1.30
C THR A 39 -1.83 -6.43 1.41
N VAL A 40 -1.01 -6.44 0.36
CA VAL A 40 0.06 -5.47 0.12
C VAL A 40 -0.33 -4.61 -1.08
N ALA A 41 -0.31 -3.28 -0.92
CA ALA A 41 -0.63 -2.33 -1.97
C ALA A 41 0.43 -1.22 -2.04
N GLU A 42 1.18 -1.16 -3.14
CA GLU A 42 2.28 -0.23 -3.34
C GLU A 42 1.96 0.77 -4.44
N CYS A 43 2.26 2.05 -4.20
CA CYS A 43 2.21 3.14 -5.19
C CYS A 43 0.88 3.15 -5.98
N GLY A 44 0.86 2.66 -7.21
CA GLY A 44 -0.37 2.55 -8.01
C GLY A 44 -1.44 1.68 -7.36
N GLY A 45 -1.05 0.58 -6.71
CA GLY A 45 -1.96 -0.27 -5.92
C GLY A 45 -2.53 0.48 -4.70
N PHE A 46 -1.71 1.28 -4.02
CA PHE A 46 -2.15 2.16 -2.94
C PHE A 46 -3.17 3.19 -3.45
N LEU A 47 -2.90 3.84 -4.59
CA LEU A 47 -3.84 4.78 -5.22
C LEU A 47 -5.18 4.11 -5.55
N TYR A 48 -5.17 2.85 -5.99
CA TYR A 48 -6.39 2.10 -6.27
C TYR A 48 -7.23 1.79 -5.01
N LEU A 49 -6.62 1.72 -3.84
CA LEU A 49 -7.35 1.49 -2.58
C LEU A 49 -8.05 2.74 -2.04
N HIS A 50 -7.78 3.93 -2.55
CA HIS A 50 -8.43 5.18 -2.16
C HIS A 50 -9.92 5.20 -2.50
N ARG A 51 -10.65 6.15 -1.92
CA ARG A 51 -12.02 6.46 -2.29
C ARG A 51 -12.09 6.96 -3.73
N THR A 52 -11.23 7.93 -4.08
CA THR A 52 -11.11 8.43 -5.46
C THR A 52 -9.66 8.69 -5.86
N LEU A 53 -9.41 8.68 -7.18
CA LEU A 53 -8.18 9.17 -7.81
C LEU A 53 -8.57 10.21 -8.87
N ASN A 54 -8.13 11.46 -8.71
CA ASN A 54 -8.57 12.59 -9.55
C ASN A 54 -10.10 12.67 -9.69
N GLY A 55 -10.85 12.39 -8.63
CA GLY A 55 -12.31 12.37 -8.63
C GLY A 55 -12.95 11.13 -9.25
N CYS A 56 -12.18 10.21 -9.86
CA CYS A 56 -12.69 8.92 -10.34
C CYS A 56 -12.79 7.93 -9.18
N PRO A 57 -13.94 7.28 -8.95
CA PRO A 57 -14.10 6.28 -7.90
C PRO A 57 -13.11 5.12 -8.04
N MET A 58 -12.44 4.78 -6.94
CA MET A 58 -11.53 3.64 -6.81
C MET A 58 -12.13 2.58 -5.85
N ALA A 59 -11.32 1.66 -5.34
CA ALA A 59 -11.84 0.58 -4.49
C ALA A 59 -12.48 1.07 -3.19
N GLY A 60 -12.06 2.22 -2.63
CA GLY A 60 -12.66 2.82 -1.44
C GLY A 60 -12.44 1.99 -0.17
N VAL A 61 -11.28 1.37 -0.05
CA VAL A 61 -10.81 0.71 1.17
C VAL A 61 -10.36 1.76 2.18
N LEU A 62 -9.64 2.78 1.69
CA LEU A 62 -9.18 3.93 2.47
C LEU A 62 -10.16 5.09 2.29
N ASP A 63 -10.54 5.72 3.39
CA ASP A 63 -11.41 6.92 3.38
C ASP A 63 -10.59 8.19 3.11
N ALA A 64 -9.87 8.21 2.00
CA ALA A 64 -9.04 9.30 1.55
C ALA A 64 -9.13 9.45 0.04
N ASP A 65 -8.88 10.65 -0.45
CA ASP A 65 -8.79 10.93 -1.87
C ASP A 65 -7.33 11.08 -2.30
N ALA A 66 -7.04 10.63 -3.51
CA ALA A 66 -5.74 10.81 -4.13
C ALA A 66 -5.85 11.69 -5.38
N ARG A 67 -4.78 12.42 -5.65
CA ARG A 67 -4.68 13.28 -6.84
C ARG A 67 -3.28 13.22 -7.45
N MET A 68 -3.22 13.33 -8.76
CA MET A 68 -1.95 13.54 -9.46
C MET A 68 -1.47 14.98 -9.27
N THR A 69 -0.16 15.16 -9.30
CA THR A 69 0.50 16.46 -9.19
C THR A 69 1.49 16.66 -10.33
N GLU A 70 1.79 17.90 -10.68
CA GLU A 70 2.81 18.23 -11.68
C GLU A 70 4.24 18.03 -11.15
N LYS A 71 4.40 18.02 -9.82
CA LYS A 71 5.71 17.92 -9.16
C LYS A 71 5.96 16.51 -8.67
N LEU A 72 7.16 16.02 -8.91
CA LEU A 72 7.66 14.80 -8.30
C LEU A 72 7.62 14.95 -6.77
N GLN A 73 6.99 13.98 -6.11
CA GLN A 73 6.88 13.89 -4.67
C GLN A 73 8.19 13.33 -4.06
N PRO A 74 8.27 12.98 -2.78
CA PRO A 74 9.47 12.39 -2.24
C PRO A 74 10.00 11.27 -3.15
N PHE A 75 11.27 11.41 -3.58
CA PHE A 75 11.88 10.53 -4.58
C PHE A 75 13.14 9.89 -4.05
N GLY A 76 13.35 8.61 -4.36
CA GLY A 76 14.58 7.87 -4.12
C GLY A 76 14.46 6.87 -2.97
N TYR A 77 15.61 6.37 -2.54
CA TYR A 77 15.67 5.36 -1.48
C TYR A 77 15.34 5.95 -0.12
N VAL A 78 14.62 5.15 0.66
CA VAL A 78 14.22 5.44 2.04
C VAL A 78 14.43 4.22 2.92
N THR A 79 14.68 4.45 4.20
CA THR A 79 14.55 3.46 5.24
C THR A 79 13.20 3.68 5.92
N LEU A 80 12.39 2.64 5.98
CA LEU A 80 11.10 2.63 6.67
C LEU A 80 11.28 1.98 8.03
N THR A 81 10.90 2.65 9.11
CA THR A 81 10.87 2.09 10.46
C THR A 81 9.42 1.87 10.86
N ALA A 82 9.05 0.63 11.18
CA ALA A 82 7.70 0.28 11.64
C ALA A 82 7.40 0.91 13.00
N GLN A 83 6.28 1.64 13.11
CA GLN A 83 5.82 2.27 14.36
C GLN A 83 4.96 1.32 15.20
N ARG A 84 4.53 0.22 14.63
CA ARG A 84 3.70 -0.81 15.24
C ARG A 84 3.87 -2.16 14.55
N ASP A 85 3.48 -3.22 15.24
CA ASP A 85 3.37 -4.56 14.62
C ASP A 85 2.36 -4.51 13.48
N ASN A 86 2.67 -5.21 12.39
CA ASN A 86 1.86 -5.19 11.18
C ASN A 86 2.01 -6.47 10.35
N LEU A 87 1.35 -6.52 9.19
CA LEU A 87 1.38 -7.65 8.25
C LEU A 87 2.78 -8.15 7.93
N LEU A 88 3.76 -7.26 7.82
CA LEU A 88 5.08 -7.53 7.25
C LEU A 88 6.20 -7.65 8.28
N CYS A 89 6.09 -6.94 9.42
CA CYS A 89 7.16 -6.85 10.41
C CYS A 89 6.66 -6.37 11.78
N CYS A 90 7.51 -6.50 12.79
CA CYS A 90 7.24 -5.98 14.13
C CYS A 90 7.64 -4.50 14.27
N ALA A 91 7.12 -3.84 15.31
CA ALA A 91 7.50 -2.48 15.67
C ALA A 91 9.02 -2.36 15.87
N GLY A 92 9.59 -1.27 15.36
CA GLY A 92 11.04 -0.98 15.41
C GLY A 92 11.86 -1.66 14.30
N GLU A 93 11.31 -2.63 13.58
CA GLU A 93 12.02 -3.22 12.44
C GLU A 93 12.09 -2.24 11.27
N THR A 94 13.15 -2.36 10.47
CA THR A 94 13.44 -1.46 9.35
C THR A 94 13.40 -2.19 8.02
N LEU A 95 12.81 -1.53 7.01
CA LEU A 95 12.70 -2.02 5.64
C LEU A 95 13.36 -1.03 4.67
N ARG A 96 13.97 -1.55 3.62
CA ARG A 96 14.46 -0.74 2.50
C ARG A 96 13.37 -0.59 1.46
N ALA A 97 13.14 0.65 1.02
CA ALA A 97 12.14 0.94 0.00
C ALA A 97 12.63 2.05 -0.94
N HIS A 98 11.90 2.22 -2.04
CA HIS A 98 12.11 3.30 -3.00
C HIS A 98 10.78 3.99 -3.29
N GLU A 99 10.79 5.33 -3.33
CA GLU A 99 9.62 6.11 -3.75
C GLU A 99 9.87 6.78 -5.10
N PHE A 100 8.86 6.73 -5.96
CA PHE A 100 8.81 7.47 -7.23
C PHE A 100 7.36 7.67 -7.64
N HIS A 101 6.78 8.82 -7.34
CA HIS A 101 5.40 9.11 -7.70
C HIS A 101 5.15 10.61 -7.90
N TYR A 102 4.15 10.92 -8.74
CA TYR A 102 3.62 12.25 -8.98
C TYR A 102 2.21 12.40 -8.38
N ALA A 103 1.88 11.61 -7.37
CA ALA A 103 0.59 11.62 -6.71
C ALA A 103 0.71 12.06 -5.26
N GLN A 104 -0.36 12.60 -4.72
CA GLN A 104 -0.55 12.90 -3.31
C GLN A 104 -1.81 12.22 -2.81
N SER A 105 -1.79 11.79 -1.57
CA SER A 105 -2.94 11.33 -0.80
C SER A 105 -3.29 12.36 0.27
N ASP A 106 -4.58 12.52 0.55
CA ASP A 106 -5.04 13.32 1.68
C ASP A 106 -4.72 12.65 3.03
N ASP A 107 -4.52 11.31 3.01
CA ASP A 107 -4.02 10.53 4.13
C ASP A 107 -3.02 9.48 3.63
N ALA A 108 -1.75 9.70 3.88
CA ALA A 108 -0.67 8.78 3.51
C ALA A 108 -0.38 7.72 4.60
N GLY A 109 -1.11 7.75 5.71
CA GLY A 109 -0.89 6.86 6.85
C GLY A 109 0.27 7.29 7.76
N TYR A 110 0.42 6.55 8.86
CA TYR A 110 1.41 6.85 9.90
C TYR A 110 1.98 5.57 10.57
N ALA A 111 1.81 4.43 9.92
CA ALA A 111 2.28 3.16 10.50
C ALA A 111 3.79 2.95 10.35
N PHE A 112 4.43 3.74 9.49
CA PHE A 112 5.88 3.75 9.32
C PHE A 112 6.44 5.16 9.31
N ARG A 113 7.68 5.28 9.77
CA ARG A 113 8.52 6.46 9.60
C ARG A 113 9.47 6.21 8.45
N ALA A 114 9.35 6.99 7.38
CA ALA A 114 10.30 7.00 6.27
C ALA A 114 11.41 8.00 6.56
N GLU A 115 12.66 7.60 6.31
CA GLU A 115 13.83 8.47 6.49
C GLU A 115 14.78 8.33 5.30
N LYS A 116 15.27 9.47 4.82
CA LYS A 116 16.31 9.58 3.80
C LYS A 116 17.70 9.70 4.41
N PRO A 117 18.77 9.34 3.65
CA PRO A 117 20.15 9.54 4.13
C PRO A 117 20.51 10.97 4.53
N ASN A 118 19.80 11.98 4.00
CA ASN A 118 20.01 13.39 4.34
C ASN A 118 19.22 13.84 5.58
N GLY A 119 18.60 12.93 6.32
CA GLY A 119 17.84 13.20 7.55
C GLY A 119 16.41 13.69 7.32
N ARG A 120 15.96 13.89 6.09
CA ARG A 120 14.54 14.20 5.82
C ARG A 120 13.69 12.98 6.16
N ALA A 121 12.66 13.19 6.98
CA ALA A 121 11.79 12.11 7.42
C ALA A 121 10.32 12.54 7.45
N TRP A 122 9.41 11.57 7.25
CA TRP A 122 7.95 11.75 7.29
C TRP A 122 7.25 10.47 7.69
N ASP A 123 6.02 10.58 8.16
CA ASP A 123 5.18 9.44 8.44
C ASP A 123 4.44 9.02 7.18
N CYS A 124 4.22 7.73 7.03
CA CYS A 124 3.58 7.15 5.84
C CYS A 124 3.02 5.75 6.14
N ILE A 125 2.34 5.19 5.16
CA ILE A 125 1.82 3.83 5.10
C ILE A 125 0.69 3.58 6.10
N HIS A 126 -0.42 3.09 5.58
CA HIS A 126 -1.46 2.41 6.35
C HIS A 126 -1.05 0.96 6.55
N ALA A 127 -0.92 0.53 7.79
CA ALA A 127 -0.61 -0.86 8.08
C ALA A 127 -1.39 -1.39 9.29
N SER A 128 -1.76 -2.66 9.19
CA SER A 128 -2.43 -3.46 10.21
C SER A 128 -1.91 -4.90 10.15
N GLU A 129 -2.51 -5.80 10.91
CA GLU A 129 -2.20 -7.24 10.85
C GLU A 129 -2.46 -7.87 9.47
N THR A 130 -3.29 -7.22 8.62
CA THR A 130 -3.71 -7.77 7.33
C THR A 130 -3.48 -6.81 6.15
N LEU A 131 -3.03 -5.59 6.39
CA LEU A 131 -2.83 -4.58 5.35
C LEU A 131 -1.45 -3.95 5.45
N TYR A 132 -0.82 -3.73 4.30
CA TYR A 132 0.25 -2.77 4.06
C TYR A 132 -0.14 -1.97 2.82
N ALA A 133 -0.28 -0.65 2.91
CA ALA A 133 -0.66 0.20 1.79
C ALA A 133 0.04 1.58 1.86
N GLY A 134 0.83 1.92 0.84
CA GLY A 134 1.56 3.19 0.80
C GLY A 134 2.28 3.43 -0.52
N PHE A 135 2.91 4.60 -0.65
CA PHE A 135 3.71 4.94 -1.84
C PHE A 135 5.02 4.16 -1.95
N PRO A 136 5.75 3.85 -0.84
CA PRO A 136 7.02 3.16 -0.95
C PRO A 136 6.91 1.77 -1.58
N HIS A 137 7.81 1.48 -2.53
CA HIS A 137 8.01 0.16 -3.10
C HIS A 137 9.03 -0.61 -2.27
N LEU A 138 8.65 -1.77 -1.76
CA LEU A 138 9.51 -2.61 -0.95
C LEU A 138 10.51 -3.39 -1.83
N TYR A 139 11.73 -3.53 -1.33
CA TYR A 139 12.71 -4.39 -1.95
C TYR A 139 12.73 -5.77 -1.28
N PHE A 140 11.84 -6.64 -1.71
CA PHE A 140 11.67 -7.99 -1.13
C PHE A 140 12.94 -8.85 -1.21
N GLY A 141 13.81 -8.63 -2.20
CA GLY A 141 15.06 -9.38 -2.33
C GLY A 141 16.06 -9.13 -1.19
N ALA A 142 16.00 -7.98 -0.53
CA ALA A 142 16.83 -7.67 0.63
C ALA A 142 16.12 -7.92 1.98
N ALA A 143 14.84 -8.26 1.95
CA ALA A 143 13.98 -8.40 3.10
C ALA A 143 13.21 -9.72 3.04
N ALA A 144 13.93 -10.83 2.95
CA ALA A 144 13.34 -12.16 2.90
C ALA A 144 12.29 -12.41 4.00
N PRO A 145 12.49 -12.00 5.27
CA PRO A 145 11.48 -12.17 6.32
C PRO A 145 10.15 -11.48 5.99
N VAL A 146 10.17 -10.35 5.27
CA VAL A 146 8.96 -9.58 4.90
C VAL A 146 8.08 -10.36 3.93
N ALA A 147 8.68 -10.95 2.89
CA ALA A 147 7.97 -11.79 1.94
C ALA A 147 7.43 -13.07 2.61
N GLU A 148 8.25 -13.70 3.46
CA GLU A 148 7.87 -14.89 4.23
C GLU A 148 6.70 -14.58 5.18
N ASN A 149 6.72 -13.44 5.88
CA ASN A 149 5.63 -13.00 6.75
C ASN A 149 4.32 -12.83 5.97
N PHE A 150 4.38 -12.18 4.80
CA PHE A 150 3.19 -12.04 3.95
C PHE A 150 2.64 -13.40 3.52
N VAL A 151 3.49 -14.30 3.01
CA VAL A 151 3.07 -15.64 2.56
C VAL A 151 2.52 -16.47 3.73
N ARG A 152 3.14 -16.40 4.91
CA ARG A 152 2.64 -17.05 6.11
C ARG A 152 1.25 -16.55 6.49
N LYS A 153 1.01 -15.24 6.46
CA LYS A 153 -0.31 -14.65 6.72
C LYS A 153 -1.35 -15.09 5.69
N CYS A 154 -0.97 -15.22 4.42
CA CYS A 154 -1.85 -15.77 3.39
C CYS A 154 -2.23 -17.24 3.69
N ALA A 155 -1.28 -18.07 4.14
CA ALA A 155 -1.54 -19.43 4.53
C ALA A 155 -2.47 -19.50 5.77
N GLU A 156 -2.21 -18.68 6.80
CA GLU A 156 -3.06 -18.58 7.98
C GLU A 156 -4.51 -18.13 7.61
N TRP A 157 -4.65 -17.25 6.63
CA TRP A 157 -5.96 -16.84 6.12
C TRP A 157 -6.69 -17.97 5.41
N ARG A 158 -5.98 -18.69 4.54
CA ARG A 158 -6.53 -19.87 3.85
C ARG A 158 -7.06 -20.90 4.83
N ASP A 159 -6.27 -21.22 5.87
CA ASP A 159 -6.57 -22.28 6.82
C ASP A 159 -7.71 -21.94 7.79
N ARG A 160 -8.16 -20.67 7.80
CA ARG A 160 -9.32 -20.18 8.58
C ARG A 160 -10.65 -20.23 7.82
N ARG A 161 -10.62 -20.49 6.52
CA ARG A 161 -11.82 -20.62 5.65
C ARG A 161 -12.24 -22.06 5.53
#